data_9404dda9fda7c3e8fc010ed83fe758bf
#
_entry.id   9404dda9fda7c3e8fc010ed83fe758bf
#
_cell.length_a   1.000
_cell.length_b   1.000
_cell.length_c   1.000
_cell.angle_alpha   90.00
_cell.angle_beta   90.00
_cell.angle_gamma   90.00
#
_symmetry.space_group_name_H-M   'P 1'
#
loop_
_entity.id
_entity.type
_entity.pdbx_description
1 polymer ?
#
loop_
_entity_poly.entity_id
_entity_poly.type
_entity_poly.pdbx_seq_one_letter_code
_entity_poly.pdbx_strand_id
1 'polypeptide(L)'
;METSCAAPTCGRRERKKQRTREALIDAAFRLFQEKGFEATTVEEIADEVDVSSRTFFRYFASKEDVVLTFQEEQFTTMLEALASRPASEPVMTALRNAAVSVLRACEDGTYGFDPERFGCIQQMMESSPAVFGRSLEHGQKKQAEITRVIAERMGVDPAVDLRPHVAAGLSNSAFRSAFEVLSSGVSGTGRFSDVLDQVFGVMEDGLNYLPAEQTPMPETTTPSR
;
A
#
# COMPACT_ATOMS: atom_id res chain seq x y z
N MET A 1 -1.50 43.75 11.88
CA MET A 1 -2.53 42.95 12.61
C MET A 1 -2.31 41.51 12.26
N GLU A 2 -1.52 40.84 13.11
CA GLU A 2 -1.20 39.41 12.95
C GLU A 2 -2.33 38.58 13.56
N THR A 3 -3.10 37.88 12.73
CA THR A 3 -4.04 36.88 13.18
C THR A 3 -3.30 35.54 13.29
N SER A 4 -2.76 35.30 14.49
CA SER A 4 -2.24 34.00 14.91
C SER A 4 -3.39 32.98 14.88
N CYS A 5 -3.37 32.06 13.92
CA CYS A 5 -4.27 30.92 13.87
C CYS A 5 -3.72 29.87 14.86
N ALA A 6 -4.25 29.87 16.09
CA ALA A 6 -3.94 28.85 17.09
C ALA A 6 -4.53 27.52 16.64
N ALA A 7 -3.68 26.49 16.47
CA ALA A 7 -4.10 25.11 16.24
C ALA A 7 -5.03 24.64 17.38
N PRO A 8 -6.10 23.87 17.10
CA PRO A 8 -7.02 23.40 18.12
C PRO A 8 -6.27 22.54 19.14
N THR A 9 -6.25 22.98 20.40
CA THR A 9 -5.66 22.23 21.52
C THR A 9 -6.41 20.93 21.72
N CYS A 10 -5.85 19.82 21.22
CA CYS A 10 -6.36 18.49 21.46
C CYS A 10 -6.55 18.26 22.98
N GLY A 11 -7.80 18.02 23.41
CA GLY A 11 -8.16 17.88 24.82
C GLY A 11 -7.39 16.70 25.49
N ARG A 12 -7.19 16.76 26.83
CA ARG A 12 -6.51 15.72 27.62
C ARG A 12 -7.07 14.31 27.35
N ARG A 13 -8.38 14.20 27.12
CA ARG A 13 -9.08 12.94 26.81
C ARG A 13 -8.68 12.39 25.43
N GLU A 14 -8.58 13.26 24.43
CA GLU A 14 -8.20 12.86 23.06
C GLU A 14 -6.72 12.46 23.00
N ARG A 15 -5.83 13.20 23.68
CA ARG A 15 -4.42 12.79 23.82
C ARG A 15 -4.26 11.42 24.48
N LYS A 16 -5.04 11.13 25.55
CA LYS A 16 -5.01 9.82 26.20
C LYS A 16 -5.52 8.72 25.27
N LYS A 17 -6.59 8.99 24.50
CA LYS A 17 -7.14 8.06 23.51
C LYS A 17 -6.10 7.74 22.42
N GLN A 18 -5.44 8.78 21.89
CA GLN A 18 -4.42 8.62 20.86
C GLN A 18 -3.20 7.80 21.39
N ARG A 19 -2.69 8.11 22.59
CA ARG A 19 -1.61 7.34 23.21
C ARG A 19 -1.94 5.87 23.41
N THR A 20 -3.18 5.56 23.83
CA THR A 20 -3.60 4.15 23.98
C THR A 20 -3.67 3.46 22.62
N ARG A 21 -4.16 4.16 21.57
CA ARG A 21 -4.20 3.62 20.21
C ARG A 21 -2.80 3.31 19.69
N GLU A 22 -1.86 4.24 19.84
CA GLU A 22 -0.46 4.07 19.44
C GLU A 22 0.20 2.91 20.21
N ALA A 23 0.03 2.82 21.53
CA ALA A 23 0.56 1.72 22.33
C ALA A 23 0.03 0.35 21.87
N LEU A 24 -1.26 0.25 21.51
CA LEU A 24 -1.84 -0.99 20.97
C LEU A 24 -1.24 -1.37 19.61
N ILE A 25 -0.97 -0.39 18.74
CA ILE A 25 -0.29 -0.62 17.46
C ILE A 25 1.12 -1.14 17.70
N ASP A 26 1.90 -0.47 18.54
CA ASP A 26 3.28 -0.85 18.84
C ASP A 26 3.37 -2.25 19.48
N ALA A 27 2.49 -2.56 20.44
CA ALA A 27 2.40 -3.89 21.04
C ALA A 27 2.05 -4.98 20.01
N ALA A 28 1.09 -4.71 19.14
CA ALA A 28 0.68 -5.64 18.09
C ALA A 28 1.84 -5.96 17.13
N PHE A 29 2.52 -4.93 16.59
CA PHE A 29 3.63 -5.16 15.67
C PHE A 29 4.80 -5.88 16.33
N ARG A 30 5.13 -5.58 17.60
CA ARG A 30 6.12 -6.33 18.35
C ARG A 30 5.76 -7.80 18.48
N LEU A 31 4.52 -8.13 18.87
CA LEU A 31 4.05 -9.51 18.97
C LEU A 31 4.00 -10.22 17.60
N PHE A 32 3.62 -9.50 16.52
CA PHE A 32 3.67 -10.05 15.16
C PHE A 32 5.09 -10.42 14.73
N GLN A 33 6.09 -9.61 15.07
CA GLN A 33 7.49 -9.89 14.80
C GLN A 33 8.04 -11.04 15.65
N GLU A 34 7.68 -11.11 16.94
CA GLU A 34 8.20 -12.12 17.87
C GLU A 34 7.67 -13.52 17.62
N LYS A 35 6.37 -13.67 17.36
CA LYS A 35 5.72 -14.99 17.27
C LYS A 35 4.84 -15.18 16.04
N GLY A 36 4.78 -14.21 15.16
CA GLY A 36 4.00 -14.25 13.94
C GLY A 36 2.55 -13.77 14.12
N PHE A 37 1.95 -13.36 13.00
CA PHE A 37 0.60 -12.78 12.97
C PHE A 37 -0.48 -13.77 13.44
N GLU A 38 -0.47 -15.01 12.92
CA GLU A 38 -1.51 -16.01 13.21
C GLU A 38 -1.50 -16.43 14.68
N ALA A 39 -0.32 -16.55 15.31
CA ALA A 39 -0.19 -16.93 16.72
C ALA A 39 -0.50 -15.80 17.70
N THR A 40 -0.64 -14.56 17.23
CA THR A 40 -0.93 -13.41 18.09
C THR A 40 -2.43 -13.23 18.27
N THR A 41 -2.88 -13.10 19.53
CA THR A 41 -4.29 -12.87 19.87
C THR A 41 -4.55 -11.42 20.28
N VAL A 42 -5.81 -10.98 20.20
CA VAL A 42 -6.23 -9.65 20.66
C VAL A 42 -6.05 -9.50 22.17
N GLU A 43 -6.27 -10.59 22.92
CA GLU A 43 -6.08 -10.64 24.37
C GLU A 43 -4.62 -10.31 24.73
N GLU A 44 -3.66 -10.94 24.09
CA GLU A 44 -2.24 -10.70 24.33
C GLU A 44 -1.82 -9.26 23.97
N ILE A 45 -2.34 -8.72 22.85
CA ILE A 45 -2.08 -7.31 22.48
C ILE A 45 -2.63 -6.35 23.55
N ALA A 46 -3.82 -6.63 24.07
CA ALA A 46 -4.45 -5.80 25.10
C ALA A 46 -3.72 -5.90 26.45
N ASP A 47 -3.32 -7.12 26.85
CA ASP A 47 -2.59 -7.37 28.10
C ASP A 47 -1.22 -6.68 28.08
N GLU A 48 -0.53 -6.63 26.94
CA GLU A 48 0.76 -5.96 26.79
C GLU A 48 0.69 -4.44 27.06
N VAL A 49 -0.49 -3.85 26.93
CA VAL A 49 -0.77 -2.41 27.15
C VAL A 49 -1.56 -2.17 28.45
N ASP A 50 -1.78 -3.21 29.25
CA ASP A 50 -2.57 -3.17 30.48
C ASP A 50 -3.99 -2.62 30.27
N VAL A 51 -4.65 -3.12 29.21
CA VAL A 51 -6.06 -2.79 28.91
C VAL A 51 -6.86 -4.06 28.62
N SER A 52 -8.20 -3.98 28.70
CA SER A 52 -9.06 -5.11 28.34
C SER A 52 -9.20 -5.28 26.82
N SER A 53 -9.49 -6.51 26.33
CA SER A 53 -9.85 -6.78 24.93
C SER A 53 -11.04 -5.92 24.47
N ARG A 54 -12.00 -5.59 25.37
CA ARG A 54 -13.07 -4.62 25.09
C ARG A 54 -12.51 -3.23 24.77
N THR A 55 -11.39 -2.85 25.40
CA THR A 55 -10.73 -1.59 25.11
C THR A 55 -10.04 -1.63 23.73
N PHE A 56 -9.41 -2.74 23.37
CA PHE A 56 -8.89 -2.97 22.02
C PHE A 56 -10.00 -2.81 20.95
N PHE A 57 -11.12 -3.52 21.10
CA PHE A 57 -12.24 -3.47 20.16
C PHE A 57 -12.93 -2.09 20.06
N ARG A 58 -12.64 -1.16 20.94
CA ARG A 58 -13.05 0.24 20.78
C ARG A 58 -12.21 1.00 19.76
N TYR A 59 -10.99 0.56 19.48
CA TYR A 59 -10.04 1.19 18.54
C TYR A 59 -9.96 0.46 17.21
N PHE A 60 -10.02 -0.86 17.21
CA PHE A 60 -9.83 -1.74 16.05
C PHE A 60 -10.90 -2.81 16.05
N ALA A 61 -11.49 -3.13 14.89
CA ALA A 61 -12.46 -4.21 14.79
C ALA A 61 -11.80 -5.60 14.83
N SER A 62 -10.51 -5.68 14.44
CA SER A 62 -9.73 -6.93 14.44
C SER A 62 -8.22 -6.62 14.50
N LYS A 63 -7.37 -7.66 14.63
CA LYS A 63 -5.91 -7.50 14.56
C LYS A 63 -5.43 -7.12 13.15
N GLU A 64 -6.16 -7.51 12.11
CA GLU A 64 -5.93 -7.10 10.73
C GLU A 64 -6.07 -5.58 10.57
N ASP A 65 -7.04 -4.97 11.26
CA ASP A 65 -7.26 -3.52 11.20
C ASP A 65 -6.09 -2.73 11.80
N VAL A 66 -5.30 -3.33 12.70
CA VAL A 66 -4.05 -2.73 13.17
C VAL A 66 -3.05 -2.59 12.04
N VAL A 67 -2.92 -3.63 11.20
CA VAL A 67 -2.03 -3.62 10.02
C VAL A 67 -2.45 -2.52 9.04
N LEU A 68 -3.77 -2.34 8.84
CA LEU A 68 -4.30 -1.31 7.94
C LEU A 68 -3.96 0.13 8.37
N THR A 69 -3.62 0.37 9.65
CA THR A 69 -3.22 1.72 10.09
C THR A 69 -1.98 2.23 9.37
N PHE A 70 -1.01 1.36 9.16
CA PHE A 70 0.20 1.70 8.42
C PHE A 70 -0.10 1.94 6.93
N GLN A 71 -0.96 1.12 6.35
CA GLN A 71 -1.39 1.29 4.96
C GLN A 71 -2.18 2.60 4.76
N GLU A 72 -2.94 3.04 5.76
CA GLU A 72 -3.63 4.34 5.72
C GLU A 72 -2.64 5.51 5.70
N GLU A 73 -1.57 5.43 6.49
CA GLU A 73 -0.49 6.44 6.49
C GLU A 73 0.22 6.47 5.13
N GLN A 74 0.59 5.32 4.58
CA GLN A 74 1.17 5.21 3.25
C GLN A 74 0.25 5.80 2.18
N PHE A 75 -1.04 5.47 2.24
CA PHE A 75 -2.03 5.96 1.30
C PHE A 75 -2.18 7.48 1.35
N THR A 76 -2.26 8.05 2.54
CA THR A 76 -2.35 9.50 2.73
C THR A 76 -1.13 10.20 2.16
N THR A 77 0.07 9.70 2.47
CA THR A 77 1.33 10.24 1.94
C THR A 77 1.40 10.13 0.41
N MET A 78 0.89 9.01 -0.16
CA MET A 78 0.82 8.83 -1.61
C MET A 78 -0.13 9.84 -2.28
N LEU A 79 -1.29 10.14 -1.69
CA LEU A 79 -2.20 11.15 -2.22
C LEU A 79 -1.60 12.56 -2.18
N GLU A 80 -0.90 12.90 -1.09
CA GLU A 80 -0.16 14.17 -0.96
C GLU A 80 0.96 14.26 -1.99
N ALA A 81 1.73 13.18 -2.17
CA ALA A 81 2.77 13.10 -3.18
C ALA A 81 2.17 13.27 -4.58
N LEU A 82 1.06 12.60 -4.92
CA LEU A 82 0.37 12.72 -6.20
C LEU A 82 -0.14 14.16 -6.43
N ALA A 83 -0.74 14.78 -5.43
CA ALA A 83 -1.25 16.14 -5.52
C ALA A 83 -0.13 17.17 -5.74
N SER A 84 1.07 16.92 -5.21
CA SER A 84 2.24 17.80 -5.35
C SER A 84 2.98 17.67 -6.68
N ARG A 85 2.70 16.63 -7.49
CA ARG A 85 3.36 16.42 -8.79
C ARG A 85 3.04 17.55 -9.79
N PRO A 86 3.98 17.92 -10.68
CA PRO A 86 3.74 18.94 -11.71
C PRO A 86 2.48 18.64 -12.54
N ALA A 87 1.63 19.65 -12.77
CA ALA A 87 0.37 19.46 -13.51
C ALA A 87 0.59 19.01 -14.98
N SER A 88 1.77 19.27 -15.54
CA SER A 88 2.16 18.88 -16.89
C SER A 88 2.58 17.40 -17.00
N GLU A 89 2.79 16.71 -15.87
CA GLU A 89 3.18 15.30 -15.88
C GLU A 89 1.98 14.42 -16.25
N PRO A 90 2.12 13.42 -17.15
CA PRO A 90 1.06 12.48 -17.49
C PRO A 90 0.52 11.76 -16.24
N VAL A 91 -0.79 11.45 -16.24
CA VAL A 91 -1.48 10.91 -15.05
C VAL A 91 -0.85 9.61 -14.54
N MET A 92 -0.57 8.65 -15.43
CA MET A 92 0.03 7.37 -15.03
C MET A 92 1.45 7.56 -14.50
N THR A 93 2.25 8.42 -15.13
CA THR A 93 3.59 8.78 -14.66
C THR A 93 3.56 9.45 -13.30
N ALA A 94 2.59 10.35 -13.06
CA ALA A 94 2.41 10.97 -11.74
C ALA A 94 2.03 9.95 -10.66
N LEU A 95 1.11 9.02 -10.97
CA LEU A 95 0.74 7.92 -10.07
C LEU A 95 1.92 7.01 -9.76
N ARG A 96 2.66 6.58 -10.80
CA ARG A 96 3.89 5.78 -10.67
C ARG A 96 4.88 6.46 -9.74
N ASN A 97 5.25 7.70 -10.04
CA ASN A 97 6.26 8.43 -9.27
C ASN A 97 5.81 8.66 -7.82
N ALA A 98 4.55 8.99 -7.57
CA ALA A 98 4.01 9.16 -6.23
C ALA A 98 4.05 7.83 -5.44
N ALA A 99 3.53 6.75 -6.01
CA ALA A 99 3.47 5.45 -5.36
C ALA A 99 4.87 4.87 -5.08
N VAL A 100 5.75 4.87 -6.08
CA VAL A 100 7.12 4.36 -5.96
C VAL A 100 7.94 5.17 -4.95
N SER A 101 7.81 6.51 -4.92
CA SER A 101 8.53 7.35 -3.95
C SER A 101 8.13 7.04 -2.51
N VAL A 102 6.84 6.82 -2.25
CA VAL A 102 6.36 6.48 -0.89
C VAL A 102 6.80 5.08 -0.47
N LEU A 103 6.74 4.10 -1.38
CA LEU A 103 7.23 2.76 -1.06
C LEU A 103 8.73 2.75 -0.77
N ARG A 104 9.53 3.46 -1.56
CA ARG A 104 10.97 3.64 -1.27
C ARG A 104 11.18 4.29 0.09
N ALA A 105 10.37 5.28 0.45
CA ALA A 105 10.43 5.89 1.78
C ALA A 105 10.12 4.88 2.90
N CYS A 106 9.15 3.99 2.71
CA CYS A 106 8.84 2.92 3.66
C CYS A 106 10.01 1.92 3.80
N GLU A 107 10.62 1.54 2.68
CA GLU A 107 11.74 0.61 2.63
C GLU A 107 13.03 1.20 3.21
N ASP A 108 13.24 2.51 3.05
CA ASP A 108 14.45 3.23 3.48
C ASP A 108 14.31 3.86 4.88
N GLY A 109 13.12 3.81 5.50
CA GLY A 109 12.85 4.44 6.80
C GLY A 109 12.86 5.96 6.75
N THR A 110 12.47 6.56 5.63
CA THR A 110 12.35 8.01 5.47
C THR A 110 10.90 8.48 5.65
N TYR A 111 10.68 9.79 5.75
CA TYR A 111 9.36 10.41 6.02
C TYR A 111 8.63 9.89 7.27
N GLY A 112 9.37 9.35 8.25
CA GLY A 112 8.80 8.81 9.50
C GLY A 112 8.29 7.38 9.39
N PHE A 113 8.46 6.71 8.26
CA PHE A 113 8.13 5.29 8.12
C PHE A 113 9.16 4.41 8.82
N ASP A 114 8.67 3.28 9.34
CA ASP A 114 9.48 2.25 9.98
C ASP A 114 9.68 1.07 9.00
N PRO A 115 10.92 0.83 8.51
CA PRO A 115 11.19 -0.23 7.54
C PRO A 115 11.01 -1.63 8.11
N GLU A 116 11.23 -1.85 9.41
CA GLU A 116 11.00 -3.15 10.04
C GLU A 116 9.50 -3.46 10.07
N ARG A 117 8.68 -2.47 10.40
CA ARG A 117 7.21 -2.57 10.35
C ARG A 117 6.71 -2.82 8.93
N PHE A 118 7.27 -2.12 7.94
CA PHE A 118 6.95 -2.35 6.54
C PHE A 118 7.28 -3.78 6.09
N GLY A 119 8.48 -4.29 6.40
CA GLY A 119 8.88 -5.66 6.10
C GLY A 119 7.99 -6.70 6.79
N CYS A 120 7.61 -6.46 8.04
CA CYS A 120 6.68 -7.29 8.79
C CYS A 120 5.29 -7.37 8.09
N ILE A 121 4.78 -6.24 7.60
CA ILE A 121 3.51 -6.20 6.84
C ILE A 121 3.60 -6.99 5.54
N GLN A 122 4.68 -6.85 4.78
CA GLN A 122 4.90 -7.62 3.56
C GLN A 122 4.87 -9.13 3.85
N GLN A 123 5.61 -9.57 4.86
CA GLN A 123 5.62 -10.98 5.29
C GLN A 123 4.23 -11.47 5.73
N MET A 124 3.47 -10.64 6.45
CA MET A 124 2.10 -10.98 6.84
C MET A 124 1.17 -11.09 5.62
N MET A 125 1.31 -10.21 4.63
CA MET A 125 0.52 -10.30 3.39
C MET A 125 0.83 -11.57 2.59
N GLU A 126 2.09 -12.04 2.59
CA GLU A 126 2.49 -13.29 1.94
C GLU A 126 1.98 -14.54 2.68
N SER A 127 2.00 -14.51 4.01
CA SER A 127 1.69 -15.67 4.83
C SER A 127 0.23 -15.79 5.26
N SER A 128 -0.55 -14.69 5.24
CA SER A 128 -1.94 -14.65 5.71
C SER A 128 -2.90 -14.14 4.63
N PRO A 129 -3.72 -15.04 4.03
CA PRO A 129 -4.78 -14.63 3.09
C PRO A 129 -5.78 -13.64 3.68
N ALA A 130 -5.98 -13.65 5.00
CA ALA A 130 -6.86 -12.70 5.68
C ALA A 130 -6.29 -11.28 5.63
N VAL A 131 -5.00 -11.09 5.91
CA VAL A 131 -4.32 -9.80 5.83
C VAL A 131 -4.32 -9.29 4.39
N PHE A 132 -3.96 -10.15 3.43
CA PHE A 132 -3.96 -9.80 2.01
C PHE A 132 -5.36 -9.38 1.52
N GLY A 133 -6.39 -10.16 1.86
CA GLY A 133 -7.78 -9.83 1.52
C GLY A 133 -8.24 -8.50 2.10
N ARG A 134 -7.89 -8.20 3.35
CA ARG A 134 -8.20 -6.90 3.99
C ARG A 134 -7.47 -5.74 3.34
N SER A 135 -6.22 -5.94 2.91
CA SER A 135 -5.45 -4.93 2.17
C SER A 135 -6.08 -4.60 0.82
N LEU A 136 -6.55 -5.62 0.08
CA LEU A 136 -7.28 -5.42 -1.18
C LEU A 136 -8.60 -4.68 -0.97
N GLU A 137 -9.38 -5.05 0.05
CA GLU A 137 -10.63 -4.38 0.41
C GLU A 137 -10.38 -2.91 0.77
N HIS A 138 -9.31 -2.64 1.53
CA HIS A 138 -8.89 -1.29 1.88
C HIS A 138 -8.57 -0.46 0.62
N GLY A 139 -7.76 -0.99 -0.30
CA GLY A 139 -7.45 -0.35 -1.57
C GLY A 139 -8.70 -0.02 -2.40
N GLN A 140 -9.68 -0.93 -2.45
CA GLN A 140 -10.94 -0.67 -3.14
C GLN A 140 -11.76 0.46 -2.49
N LYS A 141 -11.83 0.51 -1.16
CA LYS A 141 -12.50 1.60 -0.45
C LYS A 141 -11.86 2.96 -0.72
N LYS A 142 -10.55 2.99 -0.96
CA LYS A 142 -9.78 4.21 -1.26
C LYS A 142 -9.82 4.64 -2.72
N GLN A 143 -10.36 3.82 -3.62
CA GLN A 143 -10.39 4.11 -5.06
C GLN A 143 -11.11 5.44 -5.38
N ALA A 144 -12.18 5.77 -4.67
CA ALA A 144 -12.90 7.02 -4.88
C ALA A 144 -12.05 8.27 -4.56
N GLU A 145 -11.19 8.18 -3.53
CA GLU A 145 -10.28 9.27 -3.16
C GLU A 145 -9.21 9.48 -4.24
N ILE A 146 -8.62 8.40 -4.76
CA ILE A 146 -7.68 8.46 -5.88
C ILE A 146 -8.35 9.06 -7.11
N THR A 147 -9.56 8.59 -7.45
CA THR A 147 -10.35 9.11 -8.60
C THR A 147 -10.56 10.61 -8.48
N ARG A 148 -10.91 11.12 -7.30
CA ARG A 148 -11.11 12.55 -7.07
C ARG A 148 -9.82 13.35 -7.31
N VAL A 149 -8.69 12.92 -6.74
CA VAL A 149 -7.40 13.61 -6.89
C VAL A 149 -6.96 13.62 -8.36
N ILE A 150 -7.16 12.51 -9.08
CA ILE A 150 -6.85 12.43 -10.52
C ILE A 150 -7.76 13.37 -11.31
N ALA A 151 -9.07 13.40 -11.02
CA ALA A 151 -10.01 14.28 -11.71
C ALA A 151 -9.67 15.77 -11.51
N GLU A 152 -9.35 16.16 -10.28
CA GLU A 152 -8.88 17.52 -9.96
C GLU A 152 -7.60 17.86 -10.73
N ARG A 153 -6.63 16.94 -10.78
CA ARG A 153 -5.40 17.12 -11.55
C ARG A 153 -5.64 17.27 -13.05
N MET A 154 -6.59 16.52 -13.60
CA MET A 154 -6.95 16.57 -15.01
C MET A 154 -7.86 17.75 -15.36
N GLY A 155 -8.44 18.43 -14.37
CA GLY A 155 -9.43 19.49 -14.58
C GLY A 155 -10.74 18.97 -15.21
N VAL A 156 -11.17 17.74 -14.87
CA VAL A 156 -12.36 17.10 -15.40
C VAL A 156 -13.35 16.73 -14.31
N ASP A 157 -14.63 16.58 -14.70
CA ASP A 157 -15.67 16.08 -13.82
C ASP A 157 -15.71 14.53 -13.89
N PRO A 158 -15.42 13.82 -12.79
CA PRO A 158 -15.46 12.36 -12.76
C PRO A 158 -16.87 11.77 -12.96
N ALA A 159 -17.92 12.57 -12.85
CA ALA A 159 -19.29 12.11 -13.15
C ALA A 159 -19.55 11.85 -14.64
N VAL A 160 -18.75 12.47 -15.52
CA VAL A 160 -18.92 12.40 -16.98
C VAL A 160 -17.66 11.93 -17.71
N ASP A 161 -16.52 11.93 -17.07
CA ASP A 161 -15.23 11.48 -17.64
C ASP A 161 -14.77 10.17 -16.96
N LEU A 162 -14.62 9.11 -17.76
CA LEU A 162 -14.23 7.79 -17.26
C LEU A 162 -12.72 7.67 -16.94
N ARG A 163 -11.86 8.54 -17.49
CA ARG A 163 -10.39 8.43 -17.39
C ARG A 163 -9.88 8.43 -15.95
N PRO A 164 -10.37 9.29 -15.01
CA PRO A 164 -9.96 9.21 -13.61
C PRO A 164 -10.27 7.87 -12.95
N HIS A 165 -11.41 7.26 -13.28
CA HIS A 165 -11.82 5.96 -12.73
C HIS A 165 -10.92 4.83 -13.24
N VAL A 166 -10.61 4.84 -14.55
CA VAL A 166 -9.70 3.86 -15.16
C VAL A 166 -8.29 3.96 -14.55
N ALA A 167 -7.75 5.19 -14.44
CA ALA A 167 -6.42 5.39 -13.86
C ALA A 167 -6.35 4.96 -12.38
N ALA A 168 -7.38 5.26 -11.59
CA ALA A 168 -7.48 4.81 -10.19
C ALA A 168 -7.57 3.28 -10.08
N GLY A 169 -8.35 2.62 -10.95
CA GLY A 169 -8.45 1.16 -11.01
C GLY A 169 -7.13 0.51 -11.42
N LEU A 170 -6.42 1.07 -12.40
CA LEU A 170 -5.10 0.60 -12.81
C LEU A 170 -4.07 0.75 -11.70
N SER A 171 -4.11 1.83 -10.92
CA SER A 171 -3.24 2.01 -9.75
C SER A 171 -3.42 0.87 -8.74
N ASN A 172 -4.66 0.54 -8.35
CA ASN A 172 -4.93 -0.59 -7.46
C ASN A 172 -4.46 -1.92 -8.06
N SER A 173 -4.67 -2.12 -9.37
CA SER A 173 -4.20 -3.30 -10.08
C SER A 173 -2.68 -3.39 -10.11
N ALA A 174 -1.97 -2.26 -10.22
CA ALA A 174 -0.51 -2.22 -10.19
C ALA A 174 0.05 -2.75 -8.87
N PHE A 175 -0.49 -2.30 -7.73
CA PHE A 175 -0.09 -2.79 -6.41
C PHE A 175 -0.32 -4.30 -6.25
N ARG A 176 -1.51 -4.79 -6.64
CA ARG A 176 -1.83 -6.22 -6.60
C ARG A 176 -0.89 -7.04 -7.48
N SER A 177 -0.68 -6.62 -8.73
CA SER A 177 0.22 -7.32 -9.66
C SER A 177 1.66 -7.29 -9.20
N ALA A 178 2.16 -6.17 -8.64
CA ALA A 178 3.50 -6.09 -8.08
C ALA A 178 3.68 -7.07 -6.91
N PHE A 179 2.68 -7.19 -6.04
CA PHE A 179 2.71 -8.16 -4.94
C PHE A 179 2.70 -9.60 -5.46
N GLU A 180 1.83 -9.94 -6.41
CA GLU A 180 1.77 -11.28 -7.02
C GLU A 180 3.08 -11.66 -7.72
N VAL A 181 3.69 -10.72 -8.47
CA VAL A 181 4.98 -10.92 -9.14
C VAL A 181 6.11 -11.14 -8.14
N LEU A 182 6.16 -10.35 -7.08
CA LEU A 182 7.17 -10.50 -6.02
C LEU A 182 7.02 -11.86 -5.30
N SER A 183 5.81 -12.21 -4.89
CA SER A 183 5.52 -13.47 -4.19
C SER A 183 5.74 -14.73 -5.06
N SER A 184 5.58 -14.62 -6.38
CA SER A 184 5.81 -15.73 -7.32
C SER A 184 7.29 -15.94 -7.68
N GLY A 185 8.18 -15.00 -7.31
CA GLY A 185 9.60 -15.03 -7.65
C GLY A 185 9.92 -14.75 -9.13
N VAL A 186 8.96 -14.32 -9.93
CA VAL A 186 9.14 -14.01 -11.36
C VAL A 186 10.16 -12.90 -11.58
N SER A 187 10.21 -11.90 -10.71
CA SER A 187 11.14 -10.77 -10.80
C SER A 187 12.51 -11.00 -10.14
N GLY A 188 12.74 -12.19 -9.59
CA GLY A 188 13.90 -12.45 -8.73
C GLY A 188 13.77 -11.77 -7.37
N THR A 189 14.90 -11.61 -6.65
CA THR A 189 14.95 -10.89 -5.37
C THR A 189 15.04 -9.39 -5.64
N GLY A 190 13.94 -8.67 -5.51
CA GLY A 190 13.89 -7.22 -5.70
C GLY A 190 13.13 -6.54 -4.57
N ARG A 191 13.30 -5.22 -4.48
CA ARG A 191 12.46 -4.38 -3.58
C ARG A 191 11.05 -4.28 -4.17
N PHE A 192 10.05 -4.21 -3.31
CA PHE A 192 8.66 -4.05 -3.75
C PHE A 192 8.47 -2.77 -4.59
N SER A 193 9.16 -1.68 -4.21
CA SER A 193 9.17 -0.43 -4.97
C SER A 193 9.68 -0.59 -6.41
N ASP A 194 10.70 -1.43 -6.63
CA ASP A 194 11.27 -1.65 -7.96
C ASP A 194 10.34 -2.49 -8.82
N VAL A 195 9.69 -3.51 -8.24
CA VAL A 195 8.67 -4.31 -8.94
C VAL A 195 7.47 -3.46 -9.30
N LEU A 196 6.99 -2.61 -8.37
CA LEU A 196 5.89 -1.69 -8.66
C LEU A 196 6.23 -0.70 -9.78
N ASP A 197 7.46 -0.18 -9.78
CA ASP A 197 7.97 0.71 -10.83
C ASP A 197 7.92 0.05 -12.21
N GLN A 198 8.36 -1.22 -12.30
CA GLN A 198 8.28 -2.02 -13.53
C GLN A 198 6.84 -2.28 -13.97
N VAL A 199 5.94 -2.63 -13.03
CA VAL A 199 4.52 -2.87 -13.36
C VAL A 199 3.86 -1.60 -13.92
N PHE A 200 4.12 -0.44 -13.31
CA PHE A 200 3.64 0.83 -13.86
C PHE A 200 4.23 1.13 -15.25
N GLY A 201 5.54 0.83 -15.45
CA GLY A 201 6.18 0.97 -16.76
C GLY A 201 5.46 0.17 -17.85
N VAL A 202 5.14 -1.11 -17.57
CA VAL A 202 4.34 -1.96 -18.48
C VAL A 202 2.97 -1.34 -18.77
N MET A 203 2.32 -0.74 -17.78
CA MET A 203 1.01 -0.08 -17.99
C MET A 203 1.13 1.20 -18.83
N GLU A 204 2.21 1.98 -18.67
CA GLU A 204 2.50 3.19 -19.46
C GLU A 204 2.79 2.86 -20.93
N ASP A 205 3.55 1.78 -21.18
CA ASP A 205 3.86 1.30 -22.54
C ASP A 205 2.65 0.68 -23.24
N GLY A 206 1.64 0.27 -22.48
CA GLY A 206 0.43 -0.38 -22.96
C GLY A 206 0.52 -1.90 -22.99
N LEU A 207 -0.63 -2.58 -22.97
CA LEU A 207 -0.73 -4.04 -22.80
C LEU A 207 -1.07 -4.77 -24.11
N ASN A 208 -0.95 -4.09 -25.26
CA ASN A 208 -1.30 -4.67 -26.56
C ASN A 208 -0.07 -5.35 -27.21
N TYR A 209 0.44 -6.39 -26.55
CA TYR A 209 1.60 -7.15 -27.04
C TYR A 209 1.21 -8.09 -28.17
N LEU A 210 2.09 -8.20 -29.18
CA LEU A 210 2.00 -9.27 -30.17
C LEU A 210 2.44 -10.61 -29.53
N PRO A 211 1.86 -11.76 -29.95
CA PRO A 211 2.37 -13.06 -29.55
C PRO A 211 3.86 -13.18 -29.86
N ALA A 212 4.65 -13.78 -28.97
CA ALA A 212 6.03 -14.07 -29.23
C ALA A 212 6.12 -14.96 -30.50
N GLU A 213 6.91 -14.57 -31.49
CA GLU A 213 7.19 -15.41 -32.64
C GLU A 213 7.75 -16.74 -32.11
N GLN A 214 7.08 -17.87 -32.48
CA GLN A 214 7.60 -19.19 -32.17
C GLN A 214 8.90 -19.35 -32.93
N THR A 215 10.04 -19.24 -32.24
CA THR A 215 11.33 -19.61 -32.80
C THR A 215 11.22 -21.09 -33.19
N PRO A 216 11.38 -21.44 -34.48
CA PRO A 216 11.28 -22.84 -34.91
C PRO A 216 12.34 -23.65 -34.14
N MET A 217 11.90 -24.72 -33.49
CA MET A 217 12.80 -25.69 -32.83
C MET A 217 13.84 -26.12 -33.84
N PRO A 218 15.15 -26.14 -33.48
CA PRO A 218 16.19 -26.66 -34.37
C PRO A 218 15.83 -28.09 -34.74
N GLU A 219 15.74 -28.37 -36.04
CA GLU A 219 15.51 -29.72 -36.55
C GLU A 219 16.55 -30.66 -35.95
N THR A 220 16.13 -31.67 -35.20
CA THR A 220 16.96 -32.76 -34.72
C THR A 220 17.48 -33.52 -35.93
N THR A 221 18.72 -33.21 -36.31
CA THR A 221 19.44 -33.98 -37.34
C THR A 221 19.64 -35.41 -36.80
N THR A 222 18.82 -36.34 -37.31
CA THR A 222 18.99 -37.77 -37.06
C THR A 222 20.31 -38.21 -37.67
N PRO A 223 21.24 -38.80 -36.93
CA PRO A 223 22.48 -39.31 -37.54
C PRO A 223 22.12 -40.50 -38.44
N SER A 224 22.43 -40.37 -39.72
CA SER A 224 22.35 -41.43 -40.70
C SER A 224 23.33 -42.54 -40.33
N ARG A 225 22.85 -43.79 -40.35
CA ARG A 225 23.67 -45.00 -40.15
C ARG A 225 24.55 -45.27 -41.38
#